data_dac44c443ac2cd7c8b661a155ef5c0da
#
_entry.id   dac44c443ac2cd7c8b661a155ef5c0da
#
_cell.length_a   1.000
_cell.length_b   1.000
_cell.length_c   1.000
_cell.angle_alpha   90.00
_cell.angle_beta   90.00
_cell.angle_gamma   90.00
#
_symmetry.space_group_name_H-M   'P 1'
#
loop_
_entity.id
_entity.type
_entity.pdbx_description
1 polymer ?
#
loop_
_entity_poly.entity_id
_entity_poly.type
_entity_poly.pdbx_seq_one_letter_code
_entity_poly.pdbx_strand_id
1 'polypeptide(L)'
;DVVFITGAYGLGENVVQGAVDPDEFYVHKPTFNQGHRSVLRRSLGEKAVKMIYVEGDARHTTRNIPTPKVDRERFCLSDADVLELAEAAIKIEEHYGHPMDMEWAKDGLDGKLYIVQARPETVASQRKPTQLETYVLDGSGEVLVTGRSVGEKIAAGRAHVIADVAHLSEFKPGEVLVADTTTPDWEPVMKTAAAIVTNRGGRTCHAAIIARELGIPAVVGAGKASSAVSSGETVTVSCAEGDAGKVYRGEVPFHVDKVEVSDIPRPATGIMINIGNPDIAFKTAFLPNDGVGLARMEFVINETIKAHPLALLHPEKVKDLSARTAIDRLLRGYSDGASFFVQRLSEGIGTIAAAFWPKPVVVRMSDFKSNEYASLIGGADFEPDEDNPMLGFRGASRYAHPAYAEGFRLECLAMKRVREDMGLTNMILMLPFVRRVQEADAVLAKMAEFGLKRGENGLQVYAMCEIPNNVILIDQFAKRFDGFSIGSNDLTQLTLGVDRDSEIVAFDYDERDDGVKEMIRLAVEGCRRNGIHSGLCGQAPSDYPEMAEFLVEIGIDTMSLNPDTVIATTRHVLEIEASLGRKPRAGGGA
;
A
#
# COMPACT_ATOMS: atom_id res chain seq x y z
N ASP A 1 -1.78 11.52 15.20
CA ASP A 1 -0.72 12.30 14.55
C ASP A 1 -1.22 13.06 13.30
N VAL A 2 -2.54 13.08 13.03
CA VAL A 2 -3.15 13.82 11.93
C VAL A 2 -4.28 14.71 12.41
N VAL A 3 -4.51 15.84 11.71
CA VAL A 3 -5.75 16.59 11.76
C VAL A 3 -6.62 16.13 10.62
N PHE A 4 -7.85 15.71 10.91
CA PHE A 4 -8.85 15.33 9.93
C PHE A 4 -9.87 16.45 9.80
N ILE A 5 -10.10 16.94 8.60
CA ILE A 5 -10.98 18.07 8.30
C ILE A 5 -12.01 17.63 7.27
N THR A 6 -13.27 17.87 7.53
CA THR A 6 -14.36 17.68 6.58
C THR A 6 -15.03 19.00 6.26
N GLY A 7 -15.49 19.19 5.03
CA GLY A 7 -16.15 20.42 4.62
C GLY A 7 -17.14 20.24 3.47
N ALA A 8 -18.20 21.04 3.51
CA ALA A 8 -19.17 21.14 2.43
C ALA A 8 -19.67 22.59 2.31
N TYR A 9 -20.36 22.88 1.22
CA TYR A 9 -20.96 24.20 1.03
C TYR A 9 -22.26 24.38 1.85
N GLY A 10 -22.51 25.61 2.30
CA GLY A 10 -23.69 25.99 3.06
C GLY A 10 -23.55 25.73 4.56
N LEU A 11 -24.67 25.66 5.27
CA LEU A 11 -24.70 25.46 6.73
C LEU A 11 -24.28 24.04 7.10
N GLY A 12 -23.55 23.86 8.21
CA GLY A 12 -22.92 22.62 8.63
C GLY A 12 -23.86 21.49 9.05
N GLU A 13 -25.16 21.76 9.21
CA GLU A 13 -26.14 20.78 9.65
C GLU A 13 -26.18 19.51 8.77
N ASN A 14 -26.06 19.67 7.44
CA ASN A 14 -26.01 18.55 6.51
C ASN A 14 -24.77 17.66 6.70
N VAL A 15 -23.64 18.23 7.10
CA VAL A 15 -22.41 17.48 7.40
C VAL A 15 -22.59 16.69 8.70
N VAL A 16 -23.08 17.34 9.74
CA VAL A 16 -23.31 16.73 11.06
C VAL A 16 -24.34 15.59 11.00
N GLN A 17 -25.39 15.76 10.20
CA GLN A 17 -26.42 14.72 10.01
C GLN A 17 -26.03 13.61 9.01
N GLY A 18 -24.89 13.71 8.32
CA GLY A 18 -24.49 12.78 7.28
C GLY A 18 -25.36 12.84 6.01
N ALA A 19 -26.08 13.96 5.81
CA ALA A 19 -26.95 14.16 4.64
C ALA A 19 -26.18 14.57 3.37
N VAL A 20 -24.90 14.90 3.50
CA VAL A 20 -24.01 15.27 2.39
C VAL A 20 -22.71 14.49 2.50
N ASP A 21 -22.17 14.08 1.37
CA ASP A 21 -20.82 13.53 1.24
C ASP A 21 -19.83 14.71 1.11
N PRO A 22 -19.05 15.01 2.16
CA PRO A 22 -18.20 16.21 2.21
C PRO A 22 -16.84 15.97 1.54
N ASP A 23 -16.11 17.06 1.29
CA ASP A 23 -14.67 16.97 1.03
C ASP A 23 -13.94 16.60 2.31
N GLU A 24 -12.86 15.83 2.18
CA GLU A 24 -12.02 15.39 3.29
C GLU A 24 -10.56 15.80 3.07
N PHE A 25 -9.90 16.19 4.16
CA PHE A 25 -8.49 16.58 4.16
C PHE A 25 -7.79 16.01 5.39
N TYR A 26 -6.54 15.57 5.20
CA TYR A 26 -5.69 15.04 6.25
C TYR A 26 -4.39 15.84 6.33
N VAL A 27 -4.02 16.35 7.50
CA VAL A 27 -2.78 17.11 7.73
C VAL A 27 -1.94 16.40 8.78
N HIS A 28 -0.68 16.12 8.48
CA HIS A 28 0.24 15.46 9.40
C HIS A 28 0.82 16.46 10.41
N LYS A 29 0.46 16.32 11.69
CA LYS A 29 0.85 17.24 12.76
C LYS A 29 2.37 17.36 12.95
N PRO A 30 3.15 16.25 13.03
CA PRO A 30 4.58 16.36 13.31
C PRO A 30 5.36 17.20 12.29
N THR A 31 5.13 17.00 10.99
CA THR A 31 5.83 17.75 9.95
C THR A 31 5.23 19.13 9.72
N PHE A 32 3.92 19.32 9.98
CA PHE A 32 3.31 20.64 10.01
C PHE A 32 3.95 21.54 11.08
N ASN A 33 4.16 21.03 12.30
CA ASN A 33 4.83 21.74 13.38
C ASN A 33 6.30 22.09 13.07
N GLN A 34 6.90 21.41 12.09
CA GLN A 34 8.23 21.73 11.56
C GLN A 34 8.18 22.78 10.44
N GLY A 35 7.01 23.30 10.10
CA GLY A 35 6.83 24.36 9.09
C GLY A 35 6.58 23.85 7.65
N HIS A 36 6.29 22.57 7.49
CA HIS A 36 6.00 22.00 6.17
C HIS A 36 4.50 22.08 5.80
N ARG A 37 4.20 22.08 4.50
CA ARG A 37 2.82 22.04 3.98
C ARG A 37 2.31 20.59 3.95
N SER A 38 2.03 20.05 5.11
CA SER A 38 1.85 18.61 5.35
C SER A 38 0.43 18.11 5.06
N VAL A 39 -0.23 18.57 3.99
CA VAL A 39 -1.51 18.02 3.54
C VAL A 39 -1.26 16.67 2.87
N LEU A 40 -1.57 15.59 3.61
CA LEU A 40 -1.29 14.21 3.18
C LEU A 40 -2.25 13.72 2.11
N ARG A 41 -3.53 14.05 2.25
CA ARG A 41 -4.59 13.50 1.39
C ARG A 41 -5.75 14.47 1.29
N ARG A 42 -6.38 14.46 0.10
CA ARG A 42 -7.65 15.13 -0.18
C ARG A 42 -8.59 14.16 -0.86
N SER A 43 -9.87 14.17 -0.45
CA SER A 43 -10.94 13.43 -1.12
C SER A 43 -12.04 14.40 -1.51
N LEU A 44 -12.39 14.42 -2.79
CA LEU A 44 -13.46 15.26 -3.30
C LEU A 44 -14.80 14.56 -3.06
N GLY A 45 -15.65 15.15 -2.21
CA GLY A 45 -16.98 14.66 -1.92
C GLY A 45 -17.99 15.03 -3.01
N GLU A 46 -19.09 14.31 -3.06
CA GLU A 46 -20.18 14.64 -4.02
C GLU A 46 -20.83 15.99 -3.75
N LYS A 47 -20.95 16.40 -2.51
CA LYS A 47 -21.56 17.67 -2.07
C LYS A 47 -22.87 17.99 -2.78
N ALA A 48 -23.74 16.96 -2.96
CA ALA A 48 -24.92 17.03 -3.82
C ALA A 48 -25.90 18.14 -3.43
N VAL A 49 -26.01 18.45 -2.15
CA VAL A 49 -26.91 19.46 -1.59
C VAL A 49 -26.17 20.41 -0.67
N LYS A 50 -26.66 21.63 -0.57
CA LYS A 50 -26.24 22.64 0.43
C LYS A 50 -27.43 23.28 1.10
N MET A 51 -27.30 23.57 2.40
CA MET A 51 -28.32 24.25 3.18
C MET A 51 -28.05 25.76 3.18
N ILE A 52 -29.07 26.53 2.90
CA ILE A 52 -29.00 28.00 2.88
C ILE A 52 -30.08 28.62 3.76
N TYR A 53 -29.87 29.85 4.20
CA TYR A 53 -30.90 30.63 4.81
C TYR A 53 -32.01 31.02 3.83
N VAL A 54 -33.24 31.15 4.35
CA VAL A 54 -34.41 31.63 3.60
C VAL A 54 -34.90 32.90 4.22
N GLU A 55 -34.95 33.98 3.44
CA GLU A 55 -35.51 35.22 3.86
C GLU A 55 -37.04 35.20 3.73
N GLY A 56 -37.76 35.70 4.75
CA GLY A 56 -39.19 35.95 4.68
C GLY A 56 -40.13 34.80 5.09
N ASP A 57 -39.63 33.62 5.48
CA ASP A 57 -40.46 32.54 6.03
C ASP A 57 -40.24 32.39 7.55
N ALA A 58 -41.24 32.80 8.33
CA ALA A 58 -41.19 32.73 9.81
C ALA A 58 -41.20 31.28 10.35
N ARG A 59 -41.50 30.27 9.52
CA ARG A 59 -41.60 28.86 9.92
C ARG A 59 -40.38 28.03 9.50
N HIS A 60 -39.72 28.40 8.39
CA HIS A 60 -38.57 27.71 7.87
C HIS A 60 -37.48 28.72 7.58
N THR A 61 -36.49 28.78 8.45
CA THR A 61 -35.36 29.72 8.34
C THR A 61 -34.26 29.19 7.41
N THR A 62 -34.27 27.87 7.10
CA THR A 62 -33.29 27.21 6.25
C THR A 62 -33.96 26.24 5.27
N ARG A 63 -33.28 25.96 4.14
CA ARG A 63 -33.71 24.93 3.19
C ARG A 63 -32.51 24.32 2.48
N ASN A 64 -32.64 23.07 2.06
CA ASN A 64 -31.70 22.39 1.17
C ASN A 64 -31.97 22.75 -0.29
N ILE A 65 -30.89 23.08 -1.01
CA ILE A 65 -30.90 23.29 -2.46
C ILE A 65 -29.82 22.44 -3.12
N PRO A 66 -29.95 22.02 -4.40
CA PRO A 66 -28.87 21.36 -5.12
C PRO A 66 -27.63 22.23 -5.20
N THR A 67 -26.47 21.65 -4.97
CA THR A 67 -25.19 22.33 -5.18
C THR A 67 -24.90 22.42 -6.68
N PRO A 68 -24.55 23.61 -7.23
CA PRO A 68 -24.16 23.72 -8.63
C PRO A 68 -23.04 22.76 -9.02
N LYS A 69 -23.09 22.19 -10.22
CA LYS A 69 -22.12 21.23 -10.71
C LYS A 69 -20.68 21.76 -10.62
N VAL A 70 -20.45 23.01 -10.97
CA VAL A 70 -19.13 23.65 -10.89
C VAL A 70 -18.56 23.68 -9.48
N ASP A 71 -19.41 23.78 -8.44
CA ASP A 71 -18.99 23.76 -7.04
C ASP A 71 -18.77 22.31 -6.55
N ARG A 72 -19.54 21.35 -7.05
CA ARG A 72 -19.36 19.93 -6.73
C ARG A 72 -18.04 19.35 -7.27
N GLU A 73 -17.57 19.86 -8.40
CA GLU A 73 -16.37 19.39 -9.10
C GLU A 73 -15.07 20.06 -8.60
N ARG A 74 -15.11 20.83 -7.52
CA ARG A 74 -13.95 21.46 -6.86
C ARG A 74 -14.00 21.30 -5.35
N PHE A 75 -12.86 21.38 -4.71
CA PHE A 75 -12.77 21.39 -3.26
C PHE A 75 -13.40 22.67 -2.69
N CYS A 76 -14.10 22.54 -1.57
CA CYS A 76 -14.72 23.68 -0.86
C CYS A 76 -13.69 24.53 -0.10
N LEU A 77 -12.51 23.99 0.20
CA LEU A 77 -11.39 24.66 0.85
C LEU A 77 -10.16 24.70 -0.05
N SER A 78 -9.39 25.77 0.05
CA SER A 78 -8.04 25.84 -0.48
C SER A 78 -7.02 25.17 0.48
N ASP A 79 -5.81 24.86 0.01
CA ASP A 79 -4.74 24.37 0.88
C ASP A 79 -4.40 25.35 2.00
N ALA A 80 -4.51 26.66 1.75
CA ALA A 80 -4.29 27.69 2.77
C ALA A 80 -5.35 27.60 3.89
N ASP A 81 -6.61 27.44 3.53
CA ASP A 81 -7.70 27.25 4.48
C ASP A 81 -7.50 25.97 5.31
N VAL A 82 -7.11 24.87 4.65
CA VAL A 82 -6.85 23.57 5.32
C VAL A 82 -5.73 23.71 6.36
N LEU A 83 -4.63 24.38 6.00
CA LEU A 83 -3.50 24.59 6.90
C LEU A 83 -3.84 25.54 8.05
N GLU A 84 -4.66 26.58 7.82
CA GLU A 84 -5.14 27.48 8.87
C GLU A 84 -6.04 26.74 9.88
N LEU A 85 -6.95 25.90 9.40
CA LEU A 85 -7.78 25.04 10.26
C LEU A 85 -6.93 24.02 11.04
N ALA A 86 -5.91 23.45 10.42
CA ALA A 86 -4.99 22.53 11.09
C ALA A 86 -4.20 23.23 12.21
N GLU A 87 -3.73 24.46 11.97
CA GLU A 87 -3.07 25.27 13.00
C GLU A 87 -4.00 25.55 14.19
N ALA A 88 -5.25 25.93 13.92
CA ALA A 88 -6.24 26.14 14.96
C ALA A 88 -6.51 24.85 15.76
N ALA A 89 -6.65 23.72 15.06
CA ALA A 89 -6.87 22.41 15.67
C ALA A 89 -5.74 22.02 16.63
N ILE A 90 -4.50 22.16 16.19
CA ILE A 90 -3.32 21.83 17.00
C ILE A 90 -3.25 22.73 18.25
N LYS A 91 -3.46 24.04 18.10
CA LYS A 91 -3.48 24.97 19.24
C LYS A 91 -4.57 24.64 20.26
N ILE A 92 -5.75 24.24 19.80
CA ILE A 92 -6.86 23.86 20.68
C ILE A 92 -6.54 22.56 21.41
N GLU A 93 -6.01 21.54 20.70
CA GLU A 93 -5.60 20.28 21.30
C GLU A 93 -4.48 20.48 22.34
N GLU A 94 -3.48 21.30 22.05
CA GLU A 94 -2.41 21.65 22.99
C GLU A 94 -2.95 22.36 24.23
N HIS A 95 -3.92 23.27 24.05
CA HIS A 95 -4.53 24.00 25.16
C HIS A 95 -5.29 23.08 26.12
N TYR A 96 -6.06 22.13 25.60
CA TYR A 96 -6.86 21.18 26.40
C TYR A 96 -6.10 19.93 26.82
N GLY A 97 -4.97 19.62 26.18
CA GLY A 97 -4.11 18.47 26.49
C GLY A 97 -4.67 17.12 26.07
N HIS A 98 -5.68 17.09 25.21
CA HIS A 98 -6.26 15.86 24.63
C HIS A 98 -6.91 16.16 23.26
N PRO A 99 -7.16 15.11 22.42
CA PRO A 99 -7.81 15.26 21.14
C PRO A 99 -9.18 15.95 21.25
N MET A 100 -9.44 16.86 20.32
CA MET A 100 -10.66 17.66 20.28
C MET A 100 -11.40 17.47 18.96
N ASP A 101 -12.72 17.44 19.04
CA ASP A 101 -13.65 17.54 17.92
C ASP A 101 -14.10 18.99 17.78
N MET A 102 -14.02 19.55 16.56
CA MET A 102 -14.25 20.97 16.34
C MET A 102 -15.20 21.22 15.19
N GLU A 103 -16.05 22.22 15.36
CA GLU A 103 -16.87 22.76 14.30
C GLU A 103 -16.30 24.10 13.83
N TRP A 104 -16.30 24.31 12.52
CA TRP A 104 -15.77 25.52 11.89
C TRP A 104 -16.72 26.02 10.79
N ALA A 105 -16.60 27.30 10.47
CA ALA A 105 -17.31 27.90 9.35
C ALA A 105 -16.41 28.87 8.60
N LYS A 106 -16.59 28.95 7.27
CA LYS A 106 -15.99 29.98 6.43
C LYS A 106 -17.06 30.98 6.04
N ASP A 107 -16.90 32.24 6.47
CA ASP A 107 -17.88 33.30 6.18
C ASP A 107 -17.87 33.64 4.68
N GLY A 108 -19.04 33.69 4.08
CA GLY A 108 -19.21 34.00 2.67
C GLY A 108 -19.01 35.48 2.32
N LEU A 109 -19.00 36.39 3.31
CA LEU A 109 -18.87 37.82 3.10
C LEU A 109 -17.40 38.27 3.24
N ASP A 110 -16.71 37.85 4.31
CA ASP A 110 -15.33 38.27 4.56
C ASP A 110 -14.29 37.20 4.21
N GLY A 111 -14.74 35.98 3.89
CA GLY A 111 -13.88 34.86 3.49
C GLY A 111 -13.04 34.25 4.59
N LYS A 112 -13.24 34.67 5.86
CA LYS A 112 -12.46 34.20 7.02
C LYS A 112 -13.00 32.89 7.58
N LEU A 113 -12.09 32.15 8.22
CA LEU A 113 -12.40 30.95 8.98
C LEU A 113 -12.70 31.29 10.44
N TYR A 114 -13.70 30.64 10.99
CA TYR A 114 -14.14 30.80 12.39
C TYR A 114 -14.30 29.42 13.02
N ILE A 115 -13.74 29.23 14.21
CA ILE A 115 -14.03 28.06 15.04
C ILE A 115 -15.31 28.37 15.83
N VAL A 116 -16.35 27.57 15.65
CA VAL A 116 -17.69 27.79 16.23
C VAL A 116 -17.91 26.97 17.49
N GLN A 117 -17.29 25.78 17.57
CA GLN A 117 -17.38 24.90 18.72
C GLN A 117 -16.11 24.04 18.83
N ALA A 118 -15.76 23.69 20.08
CA ALA A 118 -14.75 22.66 20.39
C ALA A 118 -15.25 21.81 21.56
N ARG A 119 -15.13 20.49 21.43
CA ARG A 119 -15.50 19.52 22.49
C ARG A 119 -14.49 18.38 22.54
N PRO A 120 -14.31 17.70 23.70
CA PRO A 120 -13.46 16.53 23.79
C PRO A 120 -13.86 15.42 22.80
N GLU A 121 -12.88 14.88 22.06
CA GLU A 121 -13.09 13.71 21.25
C GLU A 121 -13.13 12.46 22.16
N THR A 122 -14.20 11.65 22.07
CA THR A 122 -14.45 10.54 23.01
C THR A 122 -14.51 9.16 22.35
N VAL A 123 -14.45 9.07 21.03
CA VAL A 123 -14.64 7.81 20.28
C VAL A 123 -13.33 7.23 19.78
N ALA A 124 -12.54 8.01 19.05
CA ALA A 124 -11.30 7.54 18.45
C ALA A 124 -10.16 7.45 19.47
N SER A 125 -10.10 8.37 20.43
CA SER A 125 -9.10 8.40 21.50
C SER A 125 -9.19 7.24 22.49
N GLN A 126 -10.34 6.57 22.59
CA GLN A 126 -10.54 5.41 23.46
C GLN A 126 -10.15 4.08 22.80
N ARG A 127 -9.92 4.05 21.50
CA ARG A 127 -9.43 2.85 20.83
C ARG A 127 -7.97 2.61 21.21
N LYS A 128 -7.70 1.54 21.96
CA LYS A 128 -6.33 1.07 22.23
C LYS A 128 -5.82 0.37 20.98
N PRO A 129 -4.89 0.96 20.22
CA PRO A 129 -4.39 0.37 18.98
C PRO A 129 -3.41 -0.79 19.20
N THR A 130 -3.24 -1.20 20.46
CA THR A 130 -2.22 -2.18 20.90
C THR A 130 -2.70 -3.62 20.92
N GLN A 131 -3.94 -3.91 20.51
CA GLN A 131 -4.49 -5.27 20.53
C GLN A 131 -4.49 -5.89 19.14
N LEU A 132 -3.84 -7.03 19.01
CA LEU A 132 -3.91 -7.87 17.81
C LEU A 132 -5.00 -8.93 17.96
N GLU A 133 -5.67 -9.19 16.84
CA GLU A 133 -6.73 -10.21 16.75
C GLU A 133 -6.14 -11.53 16.21
N THR A 134 -6.21 -12.58 17.02
CA THR A 134 -5.90 -13.96 16.58
C THR A 134 -7.20 -14.73 16.45
N TYR A 135 -7.44 -15.31 15.29
CA TYR A 135 -8.67 -16.06 14.99
C TYR A 135 -8.50 -17.52 15.38
N VAL A 136 -9.48 -18.07 16.10
CA VAL A 136 -9.48 -19.46 16.58
C VAL A 136 -10.82 -20.11 16.24
N LEU A 137 -10.77 -21.26 15.57
CA LEU A 137 -11.99 -22.07 15.33
C LEU A 137 -12.47 -22.72 16.61
N ASP A 138 -13.77 -22.57 16.91
CA ASP A 138 -14.42 -23.17 18.09
C ASP A 138 -15.10 -24.50 17.79
N GLY A 139 -15.09 -24.93 16.53
CA GLY A 139 -15.78 -26.13 16.09
C GLY A 139 -15.04 -26.84 14.97
N SER A 140 -15.57 -27.97 14.58
CA SER A 140 -15.17 -28.72 13.39
C SER A 140 -16.29 -28.72 12.36
N GLY A 141 -15.95 -28.69 11.08
CA GLY A 141 -16.89 -28.75 9.96
C GLY A 141 -16.43 -29.73 8.88
N GLU A 142 -17.29 -30.04 7.93
CA GLU A 142 -16.92 -30.80 6.74
C GLU A 142 -15.98 -29.94 5.89
N VAL A 143 -14.75 -30.40 5.68
CA VAL A 143 -13.78 -29.73 4.81
C VAL A 143 -14.13 -30.02 3.36
N LEU A 144 -14.51 -28.99 2.60
CA LEU A 144 -14.82 -29.08 1.17
C LEU A 144 -13.54 -29.14 0.33
N VAL A 145 -12.61 -28.24 0.63
CA VAL A 145 -11.29 -28.17 -0.02
C VAL A 145 -10.23 -27.68 0.95
N THR A 146 -8.98 -28.04 0.64
CA THR A 146 -7.78 -27.55 1.33
C THR A 146 -6.84 -26.98 0.28
N GLY A 147 -6.21 -25.86 0.59
CA GLY A 147 -5.20 -25.20 -0.23
C GLY A 147 -4.12 -24.55 0.64
N ARG A 148 -3.36 -23.65 0.08
CA ARG A 148 -2.40 -22.84 0.84
C ARG A 148 -3.12 -21.68 1.53
N SER A 149 -2.89 -21.50 2.83
CA SER A 149 -3.42 -20.37 3.57
C SER A 149 -2.70 -19.07 3.18
N VAL A 150 -3.46 -17.99 3.12
CA VAL A 150 -2.96 -16.63 2.93
C VAL A 150 -3.62 -15.75 4.00
N GLY A 151 -2.82 -15.20 4.87
CA GLY A 151 -3.26 -14.55 6.10
C GLY A 151 -3.54 -15.56 7.22
N GLU A 152 -4.03 -15.04 8.36
CA GLU A 152 -4.32 -15.81 9.57
C GLU A 152 -5.77 -15.64 10.05
N LYS A 153 -6.64 -15.12 9.18
CA LYS A 153 -8.04 -14.83 9.52
C LYS A 153 -8.98 -15.96 9.16
N ILE A 154 -10.16 -15.87 9.74
CA ILE A 154 -11.31 -16.70 9.39
C ILE A 154 -12.41 -15.76 8.92
N ALA A 155 -13.12 -16.14 7.86
CA ALA A 155 -14.31 -15.45 7.42
C ALA A 155 -15.37 -16.44 6.95
N ALA A 156 -16.63 -16.15 7.21
CA ALA A 156 -17.77 -16.90 6.70
C ALA A 156 -18.61 -16.03 5.77
N GLY A 157 -19.18 -16.64 4.75
CA GLY A 157 -20.04 -15.95 3.78
C GLY A 157 -20.64 -16.88 2.76
N ARG A 158 -21.52 -16.35 1.91
CA ARG A 158 -22.06 -17.08 0.77
C ARG A 158 -21.02 -17.20 -0.32
N ALA A 159 -20.76 -18.39 -0.78
CA ALA A 159 -19.84 -18.61 -1.89
C ALA A 159 -20.43 -18.11 -3.20
N HIS A 160 -19.61 -17.45 -4.00
CA HIS A 160 -19.93 -17.08 -5.37
C HIS A 160 -18.84 -17.60 -6.30
N VAL A 161 -19.19 -18.62 -7.08
CA VAL A 161 -18.27 -19.23 -8.05
C VAL A 161 -18.35 -18.44 -9.35
N ILE A 162 -17.25 -17.80 -9.73
CA ILE A 162 -17.15 -16.98 -10.95
C ILE A 162 -16.13 -17.61 -11.88
N ALA A 163 -16.56 -17.88 -13.12
CA ALA A 163 -15.72 -18.53 -14.11
C ALA A 163 -14.85 -17.55 -14.91
N ASP A 164 -15.36 -16.34 -15.16
CA ASP A 164 -14.65 -15.33 -15.93
C ASP A 164 -15.05 -13.88 -15.55
N VAL A 165 -14.26 -12.92 -16.04
CA VAL A 165 -14.39 -11.49 -15.75
C VAL A 165 -15.77 -10.91 -16.15
N ALA A 166 -16.43 -11.49 -17.14
CA ALA A 166 -17.73 -10.99 -17.62
C ALA A 166 -18.85 -11.07 -16.57
N HIS A 167 -18.70 -11.94 -15.57
CA HIS A 167 -19.70 -12.19 -14.51
C HIS A 167 -19.38 -11.49 -13.18
N LEU A 168 -18.32 -10.67 -13.12
CA LEU A 168 -17.94 -9.96 -11.89
C LEU A 168 -19.02 -9.03 -11.33
N SER A 169 -19.90 -8.50 -12.19
CA SER A 169 -21.02 -7.65 -11.77
C SER A 169 -22.11 -8.36 -10.95
N GLU A 170 -22.11 -9.69 -10.93
CA GLU A 170 -23.06 -10.50 -10.16
C GLU A 170 -22.62 -10.66 -8.70
N PHE A 171 -21.33 -10.40 -8.39
CA PHE A 171 -20.75 -10.54 -7.07
C PHE A 171 -21.27 -9.46 -6.10
N LYS A 172 -21.61 -9.89 -4.88
CA LYS A 172 -22.12 -9.00 -3.85
C LYS A 172 -21.10 -8.81 -2.72
N PRO A 173 -21.03 -7.62 -2.13
CA PRO A 173 -20.18 -7.38 -0.96
C PRO A 173 -20.43 -8.37 0.17
N GLY A 174 -19.36 -8.89 0.77
CA GLY A 174 -19.44 -9.88 1.85
C GLY A 174 -19.58 -11.34 1.39
N GLU A 175 -19.64 -11.61 0.10
CA GLU A 175 -19.59 -12.98 -0.43
C GLU A 175 -18.14 -13.52 -0.42
N VAL A 176 -18.00 -14.84 -0.47
CA VAL A 176 -16.72 -15.54 -0.66
C VAL A 176 -16.51 -15.75 -2.15
N LEU A 177 -15.46 -15.14 -2.69
CA LEU A 177 -15.11 -15.29 -4.10
C LEU A 177 -14.44 -16.65 -4.33
N VAL A 178 -15.02 -17.46 -5.22
CA VAL A 178 -14.45 -18.75 -5.64
C VAL A 178 -14.18 -18.70 -7.14
N ALA A 179 -12.91 -18.87 -7.55
CA ALA A 179 -12.49 -18.79 -8.94
C ALA A 179 -11.45 -19.85 -9.30
N ASP A 180 -11.21 -20.05 -10.58
CA ASP A 180 -10.11 -20.90 -11.03
C ASP A 180 -8.76 -20.22 -10.75
N THR A 181 -8.61 -18.98 -11.19
CA THR A 181 -7.49 -18.07 -10.91
C THR A 181 -8.00 -16.63 -10.97
N THR A 182 -7.20 -15.65 -10.55
CA THR A 182 -7.54 -14.23 -10.66
C THR A 182 -6.46 -13.45 -11.40
N THR A 183 -6.88 -12.38 -12.06
CA THR A 183 -6.03 -11.39 -12.74
C THR A 183 -6.32 -10.00 -12.17
N PRO A 184 -5.57 -8.95 -12.49
CA PRO A 184 -5.82 -7.59 -12.00
C PRO A 184 -7.26 -7.08 -12.21
N ASP A 185 -7.94 -7.53 -13.26
CA ASP A 185 -9.34 -7.15 -13.53
C ASP A 185 -10.34 -7.61 -12.44
N TRP A 186 -9.94 -8.54 -11.56
CA TRP A 186 -10.76 -9.07 -10.47
C TRP A 186 -10.72 -8.20 -9.20
N GLU A 187 -9.79 -7.27 -9.09
CA GLU A 187 -9.59 -6.47 -7.88
C GLU A 187 -10.85 -5.76 -7.36
N PRO A 188 -11.74 -5.20 -8.23
CA PRO A 188 -12.95 -4.54 -7.73
C PRO A 188 -13.86 -5.44 -6.88
N VAL A 189 -13.99 -6.72 -7.23
CA VAL A 189 -14.78 -7.68 -6.45
C VAL A 189 -14.00 -8.24 -5.27
N MET A 190 -12.69 -8.44 -5.42
CA MET A 190 -11.82 -8.90 -4.35
C MET A 190 -11.83 -7.94 -3.16
N LYS A 191 -11.93 -6.63 -3.39
CA LYS A 191 -12.02 -5.60 -2.34
C LYS A 191 -13.25 -5.68 -1.46
N THR A 192 -14.33 -6.25 -1.97
CA THR A 192 -15.60 -6.38 -1.25
C THR A 192 -15.86 -7.81 -0.77
N ALA A 193 -14.98 -8.74 -1.12
CA ALA A 193 -15.07 -10.13 -0.73
C ALA A 193 -14.79 -10.34 0.77
N ALA A 194 -15.53 -11.25 1.40
CA ALA A 194 -15.22 -11.70 2.75
C ALA A 194 -13.97 -12.60 2.78
N ALA A 195 -13.77 -13.41 1.74
CA ALA A 195 -12.62 -14.28 1.55
C ALA A 195 -12.46 -14.62 0.06
N ILE A 196 -11.28 -15.16 -0.31
CA ILE A 196 -10.97 -15.58 -1.68
C ILE A 196 -10.54 -17.05 -1.66
N VAL A 197 -11.05 -17.83 -2.62
CA VAL A 197 -10.65 -19.22 -2.82
C VAL A 197 -10.32 -19.44 -4.30
N THR A 198 -9.13 -19.98 -4.60
CA THR A 198 -8.76 -20.28 -5.99
C THR A 198 -8.35 -21.73 -6.18
N ASN A 199 -8.69 -22.31 -7.36
CA ASN A 199 -8.23 -23.65 -7.71
C ASN A 199 -6.73 -23.68 -7.88
N ARG A 200 -6.17 -22.67 -8.57
CA ARG A 200 -4.77 -22.58 -8.95
C ARG A 200 -4.09 -21.40 -8.27
N GLY A 201 -2.77 -21.47 -8.19
CA GLY A 201 -1.93 -20.44 -7.63
C GLY A 201 -1.26 -20.87 -6.34
N GLY A 202 -0.10 -20.28 -6.08
CA GLY A 202 0.66 -20.40 -4.83
C GLY A 202 0.55 -19.13 -3.99
N ARG A 203 1.31 -19.04 -2.90
CA ARG A 203 1.36 -17.89 -2.00
C ARG A 203 1.85 -16.59 -2.66
N THR A 204 2.42 -16.68 -3.84
CA THR A 204 2.93 -15.54 -4.64
C THR A 204 2.02 -15.18 -5.81
N CYS A 205 0.89 -15.87 -6.01
CA CYS A 205 -0.05 -15.56 -7.09
C CYS A 205 -0.82 -14.25 -6.81
N HIS A 206 -1.44 -13.71 -7.85
CA HIS A 206 -2.22 -12.46 -7.77
C HIS A 206 -3.26 -12.49 -6.65
N ALA A 207 -4.07 -13.56 -6.54
CA ALA A 207 -5.06 -13.70 -5.48
C ALA A 207 -4.46 -13.59 -4.08
N ALA A 208 -3.31 -14.21 -3.86
CA ALA A 208 -2.61 -14.20 -2.58
C ALA A 208 -2.05 -12.82 -2.24
N ILE A 209 -1.46 -12.14 -3.21
CA ILE A 209 -0.89 -10.80 -3.02
C ILE A 209 -2.01 -9.82 -2.65
N ILE A 210 -3.08 -9.79 -3.43
CA ILE A 210 -4.20 -8.87 -3.19
C ILE A 210 -4.93 -9.18 -1.88
N ALA A 211 -5.16 -10.46 -1.55
CA ALA A 211 -5.79 -10.84 -0.28
C ALA A 211 -4.99 -10.33 0.93
N ARG A 212 -3.66 -10.42 0.88
CA ARG A 212 -2.77 -9.86 1.92
C ARG A 212 -2.89 -8.34 2.02
N GLU A 213 -2.87 -7.66 0.89
CA GLU A 213 -2.99 -6.20 0.83
C GLU A 213 -4.33 -5.71 1.38
N LEU A 214 -5.41 -6.46 1.11
CA LEU A 214 -6.75 -6.18 1.63
C LEU A 214 -6.96 -6.66 3.07
N GLY A 215 -6.07 -7.51 3.59
CA GLY A 215 -6.18 -8.08 4.93
C GLY A 215 -7.35 -9.06 5.09
N ILE A 216 -7.74 -9.76 4.03
CA ILE A 216 -8.80 -10.79 4.02
C ILE A 216 -8.18 -12.19 3.89
N PRO A 217 -8.82 -13.25 4.44
CA PRO A 217 -8.31 -14.60 4.30
C PRO A 217 -8.45 -15.10 2.85
N ALA A 218 -7.41 -15.81 2.35
CA ALA A 218 -7.55 -16.52 1.10
C ALA A 218 -6.97 -17.94 1.18
N VAL A 219 -7.61 -18.86 0.46
CA VAL A 219 -7.14 -20.24 0.26
C VAL A 219 -6.82 -20.40 -1.23
N VAL A 220 -5.54 -20.52 -1.55
CA VAL A 220 -5.08 -20.62 -2.95
C VAL A 220 -4.57 -22.01 -3.27
N GLY A 221 -4.62 -22.40 -4.56
CA GLY A 221 -4.18 -23.73 -4.97
C GLY A 221 -5.02 -24.87 -4.43
N ALA A 222 -6.35 -24.65 -4.22
CA ALA A 222 -7.27 -25.63 -3.67
C ALA A 222 -7.72 -26.72 -4.68
N GLY A 223 -7.24 -26.67 -5.91
CA GLY A 223 -7.41 -27.68 -6.97
C GLY A 223 -8.83 -27.80 -7.51
N LYS A 224 -9.82 -28.01 -6.67
CA LYS A 224 -11.21 -28.30 -7.06
C LYS A 224 -12.24 -27.36 -6.43
N ALA A 225 -11.85 -26.20 -5.93
CA ALA A 225 -12.76 -25.31 -5.19
C ALA A 225 -14.00 -24.93 -6.02
N SER A 226 -13.82 -24.55 -7.28
CA SER A 226 -14.92 -24.16 -8.17
C SER A 226 -15.91 -25.28 -8.51
N SER A 227 -15.55 -26.53 -8.26
CA SER A 227 -16.44 -27.70 -8.44
C SER A 227 -16.93 -28.30 -7.13
N ALA A 228 -16.22 -28.10 -6.03
CA ALA A 228 -16.58 -28.61 -4.71
C ALA A 228 -17.50 -27.67 -3.93
N VAL A 229 -17.45 -26.37 -4.25
CA VAL A 229 -18.27 -25.33 -3.64
C VAL A 229 -19.32 -24.86 -4.64
N SER A 230 -20.57 -24.77 -4.20
CA SER A 230 -21.68 -24.28 -5.04
C SER A 230 -21.96 -22.81 -4.79
N SER A 231 -22.27 -22.05 -5.86
CA SER A 231 -22.71 -20.66 -5.70
C SER A 231 -23.98 -20.58 -4.82
N GLY A 232 -23.97 -19.66 -3.86
CA GLY A 232 -25.04 -19.47 -2.89
C GLY A 232 -24.93 -20.35 -1.63
N GLU A 233 -24.01 -21.33 -1.59
CA GLU A 233 -23.72 -22.13 -0.41
C GLU A 233 -22.98 -21.29 0.65
N THR A 234 -23.36 -21.40 1.92
CA THR A 234 -22.58 -20.77 3.00
C THR A 234 -21.32 -21.58 3.27
N VAL A 235 -20.18 -20.92 3.34
CA VAL A 235 -18.90 -21.55 3.64
C VAL A 235 -18.11 -20.74 4.66
N THR A 236 -17.23 -21.41 5.41
CA THR A 236 -16.24 -20.77 6.29
C THR A 236 -14.84 -21.01 5.72
N VAL A 237 -14.11 -19.94 5.46
CA VAL A 237 -12.72 -19.97 4.98
C VAL A 237 -11.82 -19.70 6.16
N SER A 238 -11.00 -20.68 6.54
CA SER A 238 -10.05 -20.58 7.65
C SER A 238 -8.63 -20.59 7.13
N CYS A 239 -7.89 -19.56 7.51
CA CYS A 239 -6.44 -19.44 7.35
C CYS A 239 -5.70 -19.45 8.71
N ALA A 240 -6.41 -19.71 9.80
CA ALA A 240 -5.85 -19.67 11.16
C ALA A 240 -5.22 -20.99 11.63
N GLU A 241 -5.22 -22.01 10.78
CA GLU A 241 -4.77 -23.37 11.13
C GLU A 241 -3.36 -23.69 10.57
N GLY A 242 -2.53 -22.68 10.37
CA GLY A 242 -1.18 -22.80 9.84
C GLY A 242 -1.12 -22.74 8.32
N ASP A 243 -0.20 -23.51 7.73
CA ASP A 243 0.11 -23.46 6.28
C ASP A 243 -1.01 -23.94 5.37
N ALA A 244 -1.91 -24.78 5.88
CA ALA A 244 -3.04 -25.31 5.16
C ALA A 244 -4.30 -24.49 5.42
N GLY A 245 -4.74 -23.74 4.42
CA GLY A 245 -6.03 -23.06 4.44
C GLY A 245 -7.15 -24.05 4.11
N LYS A 246 -8.26 -23.96 4.82
CA LYS A 246 -9.40 -24.86 4.67
C LYS A 246 -10.69 -24.10 4.37
N VAL A 247 -11.51 -24.67 3.53
CA VAL A 247 -12.88 -24.21 3.27
C VAL A 247 -13.84 -25.22 3.83
N TYR A 248 -14.61 -24.81 4.81
CA TYR A 248 -15.60 -25.63 5.49
C TYR A 248 -16.99 -25.38 4.94
N ARG A 249 -17.82 -26.43 4.91
CA ARG A 249 -19.24 -26.33 4.61
C ARG A 249 -19.99 -25.66 5.77
N GLY A 250 -20.84 -24.71 5.45
CA GLY A 250 -21.64 -24.00 6.44
C GLY A 250 -20.84 -22.96 7.24
N GLU A 251 -21.49 -22.44 8.26
CA GLU A 251 -20.88 -21.48 9.19
C GLU A 251 -20.28 -22.26 10.39
N VAL A 252 -18.95 -22.33 10.45
CA VAL A 252 -18.23 -22.91 11.59
C VAL A 252 -17.96 -21.80 12.61
N PRO A 253 -18.36 -21.97 13.87
CA PRO A 253 -18.09 -20.95 14.89
C PRO A 253 -16.62 -20.70 15.09
N PHE A 254 -16.24 -19.45 15.32
CA PHE A 254 -14.89 -19.03 15.66
C PHE A 254 -14.94 -17.81 16.58
N HIS A 255 -13.89 -17.61 17.35
CA HIS A 255 -13.70 -16.39 18.14
C HIS A 255 -12.40 -15.70 17.77
N VAL A 256 -12.26 -14.48 18.27
CA VAL A 256 -11.08 -13.65 18.03
C VAL A 256 -10.44 -13.30 19.36
N ASP A 257 -9.28 -13.88 19.62
CA ASP A 257 -8.45 -13.52 20.78
C ASP A 257 -7.71 -12.22 20.51
N LYS A 258 -7.63 -11.37 21.52
CA LYS A 258 -6.92 -10.08 21.43
C LYS A 258 -5.64 -10.12 22.26
N VAL A 259 -4.50 -9.90 21.60
CA VAL A 259 -3.18 -9.90 22.23
C VAL A 259 -2.64 -8.47 22.31
N GLU A 260 -2.12 -8.07 23.49
CA GLU A 260 -1.42 -6.79 23.64
C GLU A 260 -0.06 -6.85 22.91
N VAL A 261 0.15 -5.91 22.00
CA VAL A 261 1.34 -5.86 21.12
C VAL A 261 2.51 -5.14 21.78
N SER A 262 2.23 -4.31 22.80
CA SER A 262 3.21 -3.47 23.52
C SER A 262 4.30 -4.25 24.22
N ASP A 263 4.07 -5.53 24.54
CA ASP A 263 4.95 -6.33 25.39
C ASP A 263 5.95 -7.20 24.61
N ILE A 264 5.96 -7.12 23.27
CA ILE A 264 6.87 -7.92 22.45
C ILE A 264 8.24 -7.20 22.35
N PRO A 265 9.33 -7.82 22.86
CA PRO A 265 10.67 -7.25 22.72
C PRO A 265 11.08 -7.05 21.26
N ARG A 266 12.01 -6.14 21.01
CA ARG A 266 12.53 -5.90 19.66
C ARG A 266 13.76 -6.77 19.39
N PRO A 267 13.77 -7.60 18.33
CA PRO A 267 14.94 -8.37 17.93
C PRO A 267 16.13 -7.46 17.58
N ALA A 268 17.35 -8.00 17.61
CA ALA A 268 18.53 -7.32 17.08
C ALA A 268 18.43 -7.12 15.57
N THR A 269 17.90 -8.11 14.85
CA THR A 269 17.53 -7.99 13.42
C THR A 269 16.29 -7.10 13.28
N GLY A 270 16.34 -6.10 12.41
CA GLY A 270 15.22 -5.17 12.21
C GLY A 270 14.03 -5.86 11.54
N ILE A 271 12.84 -5.68 12.11
CA ILE A 271 11.59 -6.17 11.53
C ILE A 271 10.88 -5.02 10.82
N MET A 272 10.84 -5.09 9.50
CA MET A 272 10.16 -4.12 8.64
C MET A 272 8.83 -4.68 8.15
N ILE A 273 7.99 -3.83 7.56
CA ILE A 273 6.69 -4.23 7.02
C ILE A 273 6.64 -4.00 5.51
N ASN A 274 6.00 -4.92 4.79
CA ASN A 274 5.60 -4.74 3.40
C ASN A 274 4.20 -4.13 3.35
N ILE A 275 4.04 -3.04 2.61
CA ILE A 275 2.76 -2.35 2.46
C ILE A 275 2.58 -1.79 1.05
N GLY A 276 1.37 -1.91 0.49
CA GLY A 276 1.00 -1.29 -0.79
C GLY A 276 -0.15 -0.30 -0.61
N ASN A 277 -1.12 -0.65 0.24
CA ASN A 277 -2.34 0.13 0.43
C ASN A 277 -2.17 1.26 1.48
N PRO A 278 -2.27 2.55 1.07
CA PRO A 278 -2.21 3.66 2.03
C PRO A 278 -3.34 3.67 3.07
N ASP A 279 -4.50 3.11 2.74
CA ASP A 279 -5.68 3.16 3.62
C ASP A 279 -5.51 2.35 4.91
N ILE A 280 -4.65 1.32 4.88
CA ILE A 280 -4.34 0.51 6.06
C ILE A 280 -3.07 0.96 6.80
N ALA A 281 -2.34 1.96 6.27
CA ALA A 281 -1.01 2.32 6.76
C ALA A 281 -0.99 2.70 8.24
N PHE A 282 -1.89 3.57 8.68
CA PHE A 282 -1.97 3.98 10.08
C PHE A 282 -2.32 2.82 11.01
N LYS A 283 -3.21 1.91 10.59
CA LYS A 283 -3.53 0.72 11.37
C LYS A 283 -2.32 -0.22 11.46
N THR A 284 -1.64 -0.44 10.35
CA THR A 284 -0.49 -1.34 10.25
C THR A 284 0.72 -0.82 11.03
N ALA A 285 0.90 0.49 11.14
CA ALA A 285 2.00 1.11 11.87
C ALA A 285 2.00 0.79 13.38
N PHE A 286 0.87 0.36 13.95
CA PHE A 286 0.78 -0.08 15.35
C PHE A 286 1.40 -1.45 15.60
N LEU A 287 1.59 -2.27 14.58
CA LEU A 287 2.32 -3.53 14.73
C LEU A 287 3.77 -3.26 15.18
N PRO A 288 4.42 -4.21 15.91
CA PRO A 288 5.82 -4.07 16.27
C PRO A 288 6.70 -4.06 15.00
N ASN A 289 7.24 -2.90 14.65
CA ASN A 289 8.03 -2.72 13.43
C ASN A 289 9.14 -1.68 13.60
N ASP A 290 10.13 -1.75 12.73
CA ASP A 290 11.22 -0.78 12.61
C ASP A 290 11.05 0.14 11.37
N GLY A 291 9.90 0.07 10.70
CA GLY A 291 9.55 0.86 9.52
C GLY A 291 8.97 0.01 8.38
N VAL A 292 9.02 0.54 7.18
CA VAL A 292 8.55 -0.12 5.96
C VAL A 292 9.73 -0.48 5.09
N GLY A 293 9.93 -1.78 4.81
CA GLY A 293 11.01 -2.25 3.95
C GLY A 293 10.62 -2.33 2.47
N LEU A 294 9.32 -2.33 2.18
CA LEU A 294 8.79 -2.22 0.83
C LEU A 294 7.43 -1.53 0.83
N ALA A 295 7.40 -0.28 0.37
CA ALA A 295 6.18 0.40 -0.05
C ALA A 295 6.07 0.33 -1.57
N ARG A 296 4.97 -0.27 -2.07
CA ARG A 296 4.73 -0.47 -3.51
C ARG A 296 3.91 0.68 -4.07
N MET A 297 4.52 1.54 -4.90
CA MET A 297 3.76 2.62 -5.53
C MET A 297 2.80 2.13 -6.63
N GLU A 298 3.02 0.94 -7.17
CA GLU A 298 2.13 0.33 -8.16
C GLU A 298 0.70 0.22 -7.63
N PHE A 299 0.53 -0.06 -6.33
CA PHE A 299 -0.80 -0.10 -5.72
C PHE A 299 -1.51 1.26 -5.85
N VAL A 300 -0.80 2.35 -5.54
CA VAL A 300 -1.37 3.71 -5.68
C VAL A 300 -1.68 4.03 -7.14
N ILE A 301 -0.82 3.61 -8.07
CA ILE A 301 -1.03 3.84 -9.50
C ILE A 301 -2.26 3.06 -9.99
N ASN A 302 -2.39 1.78 -9.65
CA ASN A 302 -3.52 0.95 -10.07
C ASN A 302 -4.84 1.39 -9.46
N GLU A 303 -4.83 1.71 -8.17
CA GLU A 303 -6.07 1.90 -7.41
C GLU A 303 -6.58 3.34 -7.43
N THR A 304 -5.66 4.29 -7.42
CA THR A 304 -6.01 5.71 -7.27
C THR A 304 -5.86 6.47 -8.58
N ILE A 305 -4.76 6.25 -9.30
CA ILE A 305 -4.47 6.95 -10.56
C ILE A 305 -5.15 6.26 -11.73
N LYS A 306 -5.05 4.94 -11.84
CA LYS A 306 -5.71 4.06 -12.82
C LYS A 306 -5.32 4.27 -14.28
N ALA A 307 -4.56 5.31 -14.59
CA ALA A 307 -4.20 5.68 -15.95
C ALA A 307 -2.68 5.65 -16.14
N HIS A 308 -2.27 5.30 -17.35
CA HIS A 308 -0.87 5.34 -17.73
C HIS A 308 -0.31 6.78 -17.65
N PRO A 309 0.86 7.02 -17.04
CA PRO A 309 1.38 8.38 -16.86
C PRO A 309 1.56 9.14 -18.18
N LEU A 310 1.99 8.47 -19.24
CA LEU A 310 2.10 9.12 -20.57
C LEU A 310 0.73 9.39 -21.23
N ALA A 311 -0.29 8.59 -20.93
CA ALA A 311 -1.65 8.88 -21.40
C ALA A 311 -2.26 10.12 -20.72
N LEU A 312 -1.88 10.38 -19.47
CA LEU A 312 -2.25 11.60 -18.75
C LEU A 312 -1.51 12.84 -19.31
N LEU A 313 -0.24 12.68 -19.74
CA LEU A 313 0.56 13.76 -20.34
C LEU A 313 0.17 14.06 -21.79
N HIS A 314 -0.20 13.03 -22.54
CA HIS A 314 -0.45 13.07 -23.98
C HIS A 314 -1.80 12.43 -24.34
N PRO A 315 -2.93 12.93 -23.79
CA PRO A 315 -4.25 12.33 -24.05
C PRO A 315 -4.64 12.37 -25.54
N GLU A 316 -4.05 13.26 -26.32
CA GLU A 316 -4.25 13.34 -27.78
C GLU A 316 -3.70 12.11 -28.52
N LYS A 317 -2.74 11.38 -27.93
CA LYS A 317 -2.15 10.15 -28.52
C LYS A 317 -2.96 8.90 -28.20
N VAL A 318 -3.86 8.94 -27.21
CA VAL A 318 -4.73 7.81 -26.87
C VAL A 318 -5.77 7.60 -27.96
N LYS A 319 -5.81 6.43 -28.58
CA LYS A 319 -6.72 6.15 -29.70
C LYS A 319 -8.13 5.79 -29.25
N ASP A 320 -8.23 5.06 -28.13
CA ASP A 320 -9.51 4.65 -27.57
C ASP A 320 -10.28 5.84 -26.98
N LEU A 321 -11.46 6.12 -27.54
CA LEU A 321 -12.35 7.20 -27.08
C LEU A 321 -12.90 6.96 -25.68
N SER A 322 -13.08 5.70 -25.29
CA SER A 322 -13.56 5.36 -23.94
C SER A 322 -12.49 5.69 -22.90
N ALA A 323 -11.23 5.36 -23.19
CA ALA A 323 -10.08 5.70 -22.37
C ALA A 323 -9.89 7.23 -22.25
N ARG A 324 -10.02 7.99 -23.34
CA ARG A 324 -10.00 9.46 -23.29
C ARG A 324 -11.08 10.01 -22.36
N THR A 325 -12.31 9.52 -22.51
CA THR A 325 -13.44 9.94 -21.67
C THR A 325 -13.18 9.61 -20.19
N ALA A 326 -12.57 8.46 -19.91
CA ALA A 326 -12.18 8.08 -18.56
C ALA A 326 -11.09 9.01 -18.00
N ILE A 327 -10.07 9.34 -18.80
CA ILE A 327 -9.03 10.32 -18.43
C ILE A 327 -9.65 11.67 -18.11
N ASP A 328 -10.55 12.20 -18.96
CA ASP A 328 -11.23 13.47 -18.72
C ASP A 328 -12.01 13.48 -17.40
N ARG A 329 -12.56 12.33 -17.00
CA ARG A 329 -13.25 12.19 -15.71
C ARG A 329 -12.26 12.21 -14.54
N LEU A 330 -11.11 11.54 -14.67
CA LEU A 330 -10.08 11.51 -13.64
C LEU A 330 -9.47 12.90 -13.39
N LEU A 331 -9.34 13.70 -14.44
CA LEU A 331 -8.74 15.03 -14.38
C LEU A 331 -9.67 16.13 -13.83
N ARG A 332 -10.91 15.81 -13.48
CA ARG A 332 -11.83 16.80 -12.89
C ARG A 332 -11.27 17.33 -11.58
N GLY A 333 -11.23 18.66 -11.49
CA GLY A 333 -10.67 19.37 -10.33
C GLY A 333 -9.14 19.54 -10.35
N TYR A 334 -8.46 19.06 -11.40
CA TYR A 334 -7.03 19.24 -11.61
C TYR A 334 -6.75 20.13 -12.83
N SER A 335 -5.60 20.82 -12.81
CA SER A 335 -5.20 21.71 -13.90
C SER A 335 -4.81 20.92 -15.16
N ASP A 336 -4.20 19.75 -14.98
CA ASP A 336 -3.68 18.89 -16.02
C ASP A 336 -3.34 17.48 -15.49
N GLY A 337 -2.97 16.57 -16.40
CA GLY A 337 -2.63 15.19 -16.05
C GLY A 337 -1.37 15.04 -15.21
N ALA A 338 -0.39 15.93 -15.40
CA ALA A 338 0.83 15.93 -14.58
C ALA A 338 0.52 16.27 -13.12
N SER A 339 -0.24 17.34 -12.90
CA SER A 339 -0.69 17.76 -11.56
C SER A 339 -1.51 16.66 -10.88
N PHE A 340 -2.41 16.02 -11.61
CA PHE A 340 -3.20 14.89 -11.10
C PHE A 340 -2.30 13.73 -10.65
N PHE A 341 -1.40 13.26 -11.52
CA PHE A 341 -0.51 12.13 -11.21
C PHE A 341 0.38 12.43 -10.00
N VAL A 342 1.08 13.57 -10.03
CA VAL A 342 2.00 13.97 -8.96
C VAL A 342 1.26 14.12 -7.62
N GLN A 343 0.09 14.74 -7.63
CA GLN A 343 -0.69 14.91 -6.41
C GLN A 343 -1.16 13.57 -5.86
N ARG A 344 -1.78 12.72 -6.67
CA ARG A 344 -2.32 11.43 -6.22
C ARG A 344 -1.24 10.49 -5.73
N LEU A 345 -0.13 10.39 -6.46
CA LEU A 345 0.98 9.54 -6.05
C LEU A 345 1.63 10.06 -4.76
N SER A 346 1.86 11.36 -4.64
CA SER A 346 2.42 11.95 -3.42
C SER A 346 1.50 11.80 -2.21
N GLU A 347 0.19 11.89 -2.38
CA GLU A 347 -0.80 11.68 -1.32
C GLU A 347 -0.78 10.22 -0.83
N GLY A 348 -0.75 9.25 -1.73
CA GLY A 348 -0.69 7.83 -1.35
C GLY A 348 0.60 7.47 -0.62
N ILE A 349 1.74 7.81 -1.19
CA ILE A 349 3.05 7.52 -0.59
C ILE A 349 3.27 8.36 0.68
N GLY A 350 2.87 9.63 0.67
CA GLY A 350 2.93 10.51 1.84
C GLY A 350 2.12 9.98 3.02
N THR A 351 0.96 9.37 2.76
CA THR A 351 0.14 8.72 3.81
C THR A 351 0.89 7.56 4.45
N ILE A 352 1.56 6.71 3.66
CA ILE A 352 2.39 5.62 4.19
C ILE A 352 3.57 6.19 4.99
N ALA A 353 4.31 7.14 4.44
CA ALA A 353 5.46 7.75 5.11
C ALA A 353 5.09 8.42 6.43
N ALA A 354 3.95 9.12 6.49
CA ALA A 354 3.44 9.76 7.69
C ALA A 354 2.99 8.75 8.76
N ALA A 355 2.35 7.66 8.35
CA ALA A 355 1.89 6.62 9.28
C ALA A 355 3.04 5.96 10.05
N PHE A 356 4.21 5.86 9.43
CA PHE A 356 5.40 5.26 10.04
C PHE A 356 6.42 6.29 10.56
N TRP A 357 6.14 7.60 10.45
CA TRP A 357 7.04 8.64 10.93
C TRP A 357 7.42 8.44 12.42
N PRO A 358 8.70 8.62 12.82
CA PRO A 358 9.91 8.95 12.02
C PRO A 358 10.67 7.73 11.49
N LYS A 359 10.11 6.51 11.58
CA LYS A 359 10.74 5.26 11.11
C LYS A 359 10.95 5.27 9.59
N PRO A 360 12.01 4.62 9.07
CA PRO A 360 12.29 4.62 7.64
C PRO A 360 11.19 3.94 6.83
N VAL A 361 10.91 4.48 5.65
CA VAL A 361 9.97 3.92 4.68
C VAL A 361 10.67 3.80 3.34
N VAL A 362 10.96 2.57 2.92
CA VAL A 362 11.60 2.27 1.64
C VAL A 362 10.52 2.19 0.56
N VAL A 363 10.51 3.16 -0.34
CA VAL A 363 9.55 3.27 -1.44
C VAL A 363 10.19 2.78 -2.73
N ARG A 364 9.65 1.70 -3.29
CA ARG A 364 10.07 1.20 -4.60
C ARG A 364 9.47 2.07 -5.70
N MET A 365 10.34 2.57 -6.60
CA MET A 365 9.88 3.20 -7.85
C MET A 365 9.12 2.16 -8.68
N SER A 366 8.25 2.60 -9.58
CA SER A 366 7.30 1.72 -10.27
C SER A 366 7.98 0.55 -11.02
N ASP A 367 7.51 -0.66 -10.80
CA ASP A 367 8.07 -1.90 -11.37
C ASP A 367 7.01 -2.68 -12.18
N PHE A 368 6.22 -1.97 -12.96
CA PHE A 368 5.31 -2.60 -13.89
C PHE A 368 6.04 -3.19 -15.09
N LYS A 369 5.60 -4.34 -15.54
CA LYS A 369 5.95 -4.90 -16.83
C LYS A 369 5.20 -4.15 -17.96
N SER A 370 5.64 -4.28 -19.20
CA SER A 370 4.98 -3.62 -20.35
C SER A 370 3.50 -3.99 -20.49
N ASN A 371 3.14 -5.25 -20.30
CA ASN A 371 1.76 -5.71 -20.34
C ASN A 371 0.90 -5.15 -19.18
N GLU A 372 1.48 -4.97 -18.00
CA GLU A 372 0.80 -4.36 -16.84
C GLU A 372 0.56 -2.87 -17.07
N TYR A 373 1.55 -2.13 -17.57
CA TYR A 373 1.37 -0.74 -17.96
C TYR A 373 0.36 -0.58 -19.10
N ALA A 374 0.36 -1.50 -20.08
CA ALA A 374 -0.59 -1.49 -21.19
C ALA A 374 -2.05 -1.66 -20.73
N SER A 375 -2.28 -2.33 -19.59
CA SER A 375 -3.60 -2.54 -19.01
C SER A 375 -4.18 -1.29 -18.32
N LEU A 376 -3.33 -0.32 -17.95
CA LEU A 376 -3.79 0.96 -17.41
C LEU A 376 -4.57 1.76 -18.46
N ILE A 377 -5.48 2.62 -18.02
CA ILE A 377 -6.29 3.47 -18.92
C ILE A 377 -5.36 4.23 -19.87
N GLY A 378 -5.54 4.02 -21.17
CA GLY A 378 -4.74 4.61 -22.23
C GLY A 378 -3.35 4.02 -22.42
N GLY A 379 -2.96 2.99 -21.67
CA GLY A 379 -1.60 2.42 -21.66
C GLY A 379 -1.21 1.68 -22.95
N ALA A 380 -2.15 1.00 -23.57
CA ALA A 380 -1.91 0.21 -24.78
C ALA A 380 -1.27 0.98 -25.95
N ASP A 381 -1.46 2.30 -26.00
CA ASP A 381 -0.89 3.14 -27.07
C ASP A 381 0.56 3.59 -26.81
N PHE A 382 1.09 3.32 -25.61
CA PHE A 382 2.43 3.75 -25.18
C PHE A 382 3.39 2.61 -24.87
N GLU A 383 2.87 1.38 -24.77
CA GLU A 383 3.67 0.23 -24.37
C GLU A 383 4.01 -0.67 -25.56
N PRO A 384 5.23 -1.25 -25.57
CA PRO A 384 5.58 -2.25 -26.58
C PRO A 384 4.88 -3.57 -26.29
N ASP A 385 4.60 -4.32 -27.35
CA ASP A 385 4.24 -5.74 -27.25
C ASP A 385 5.52 -6.56 -27.15
N GLU A 386 5.69 -7.30 -26.07
CA GLU A 386 6.91 -8.06 -25.76
C GLU A 386 6.60 -9.54 -25.56
N ASP A 387 7.38 -10.42 -26.16
CA ASP A 387 7.27 -11.88 -25.98
C ASP A 387 7.50 -12.30 -24.52
N ASN A 388 8.37 -11.60 -23.81
CA ASN A 388 8.67 -11.84 -22.40
C ASN A 388 8.78 -10.53 -21.60
N PRO A 389 7.64 -9.97 -21.15
CA PRO A 389 7.62 -8.75 -20.37
C PRO A 389 8.39 -8.81 -19.05
N MET A 390 8.56 -10.01 -18.48
CA MET A 390 9.33 -10.23 -17.25
C MET A 390 10.80 -9.82 -17.41
N LEU A 391 11.40 -10.12 -18.55
CA LEU A 391 12.79 -9.78 -18.88
C LEU A 391 12.92 -8.54 -19.77
N GLY A 392 11.80 -7.94 -20.14
CA GLY A 392 11.69 -6.86 -21.09
C GLY A 392 11.90 -5.46 -20.52
N PHE A 393 11.09 -4.53 -20.99
CA PHE A 393 11.14 -3.11 -20.67
C PHE A 393 10.47 -2.82 -19.31
N ARG A 394 11.19 -3.08 -18.22
CA ARG A 394 10.71 -2.86 -16.84
C ARG A 394 11.80 -2.28 -15.93
N GLY A 395 11.41 -1.69 -14.82
CA GLY A 395 12.29 -1.17 -13.78
C GLY A 395 13.28 -0.13 -14.31
N ALA A 396 14.53 -0.20 -13.86
CA ALA A 396 15.56 0.77 -14.16
C ALA A 396 15.81 1.03 -15.66
N SER A 397 15.66 0.02 -16.52
CA SER A 397 15.83 0.19 -17.98
C SER A 397 14.86 1.19 -18.59
N ARG A 398 13.71 1.37 -17.96
CA ARG A 398 12.61 2.23 -18.40
C ARG A 398 12.85 3.71 -18.06
N TYR A 399 13.39 3.97 -16.88
CA TYR A 399 13.40 5.30 -16.27
C TYR A 399 14.24 6.35 -17.03
N ALA A 400 15.40 5.95 -17.54
CA ALA A 400 16.25 6.83 -18.33
C ALA A 400 15.97 6.74 -19.84
N HIS A 401 15.12 5.79 -20.28
CA HIS A 401 14.82 5.61 -21.69
C HIS A 401 13.84 6.68 -22.22
N PRO A 402 14.06 7.27 -23.40
CA PRO A 402 13.21 8.32 -23.96
C PRO A 402 11.71 7.94 -24.04
N ALA A 403 11.39 6.67 -24.22
CA ALA A 403 10.00 6.19 -24.30
C ALA A 403 9.23 6.34 -22.98
N TYR A 404 9.90 6.47 -21.82
CA TYR A 404 9.23 6.56 -20.53
C TYR A 404 9.78 7.67 -19.60
N ALA A 405 10.86 8.34 -19.95
CA ALA A 405 11.51 9.33 -19.08
C ALA A 405 10.57 10.44 -18.57
N GLU A 406 9.55 10.83 -19.36
CA GLU A 406 8.52 11.79 -18.92
C GLU A 406 7.62 11.20 -17.81
N GLY A 407 7.26 9.92 -17.90
CA GLY A 407 6.53 9.22 -16.84
C GLY A 407 7.36 9.11 -15.57
N PHE A 408 8.63 8.73 -15.68
CA PHE A 408 9.54 8.68 -14.54
C PHE A 408 9.77 10.06 -13.89
N ARG A 409 9.76 11.13 -14.70
CA ARG A 409 9.80 12.49 -14.16
C ARG A 409 8.63 12.78 -13.24
N LEU A 410 7.42 12.33 -13.58
CA LEU A 410 6.24 12.51 -12.72
C LEU A 410 6.38 11.76 -11.38
N GLU A 411 6.91 10.54 -11.42
CA GLU A 411 7.21 9.78 -10.19
C GLU A 411 8.22 10.53 -9.31
N CYS A 412 9.31 11.02 -9.89
CA CYS A 412 10.31 11.80 -9.16
C CYS A 412 9.74 13.09 -8.55
N LEU A 413 8.89 13.81 -9.28
CA LEU A 413 8.23 15.01 -8.77
C LEU A 413 7.29 14.69 -7.61
N ALA A 414 6.58 13.56 -7.66
CA ALA A 414 5.75 13.11 -6.56
C ALA A 414 6.58 12.80 -5.31
N MET A 415 7.69 12.07 -5.45
CA MET A 415 8.57 11.75 -4.33
C MET A 415 9.26 13.00 -3.75
N LYS A 416 9.64 13.94 -4.62
CA LYS A 416 10.15 15.24 -4.20
C LYS A 416 9.13 15.99 -3.35
N ARG A 417 7.88 16.04 -3.77
CA ARG A 417 6.80 16.67 -3.03
C ARG A 417 6.59 16.02 -1.64
N VAL A 418 6.65 14.70 -1.54
CA VAL A 418 6.56 13.99 -0.24
C VAL A 418 7.69 14.44 0.69
N ARG A 419 8.92 14.53 0.19
CA ARG A 419 10.07 14.88 1.02
C ARG A 419 10.15 16.36 1.37
N GLU A 420 9.92 17.24 0.39
CA GLU A 420 10.17 18.68 0.56
C GLU A 420 8.93 19.44 1.02
N ASP A 421 7.78 19.25 0.35
CA ASP A 421 6.55 19.97 0.70
C ASP A 421 5.92 19.41 1.98
N MET A 422 5.76 18.06 2.06
CA MET A 422 5.17 17.41 3.22
C MET A 422 6.17 17.21 4.37
N GLY A 423 7.48 17.36 4.13
CA GLY A 423 8.53 17.20 5.13
C GLY A 423 8.81 15.77 5.56
N LEU A 424 8.34 14.77 4.82
CA LEU A 424 8.48 13.35 5.16
C LEU A 424 9.84 12.80 4.70
N THR A 425 10.90 13.21 5.38
CA THR A 425 12.29 12.87 5.06
C THR A 425 12.69 11.45 5.47
N ASN A 426 11.82 10.72 6.18
CA ASN A 426 11.99 9.31 6.50
C ASN A 426 11.83 8.37 5.29
N MET A 427 11.45 8.89 4.14
CA MET A 427 11.33 8.16 2.89
C MET A 427 12.71 7.88 2.28
N ILE A 428 12.97 6.61 1.95
CA ILE A 428 14.12 6.11 1.19
C ILE A 428 13.59 5.64 -0.16
N LEU A 429 14.26 5.97 -1.26
CA LEU A 429 13.87 5.50 -2.59
C LEU A 429 14.59 4.21 -2.95
N MET A 430 13.91 3.29 -3.62
CA MET A 430 14.49 2.03 -4.08
C MET A 430 14.24 1.84 -5.57
N LEU A 431 15.33 1.53 -6.30
CA LEU A 431 15.28 1.26 -7.73
C LEU A 431 15.13 -0.24 -7.99
N PRO A 432 14.04 -0.69 -8.64
CA PRO A 432 13.84 -2.09 -9.00
C PRO A 432 14.58 -2.45 -10.29
N PHE A 433 14.91 -3.70 -10.42
CA PHE A 433 15.36 -4.38 -11.63
C PHE A 433 16.53 -3.67 -12.34
N VAL A 434 17.55 -3.29 -11.54
CA VAL A 434 18.76 -2.62 -12.05
C VAL A 434 19.73 -3.67 -12.59
N ARG A 435 19.81 -3.82 -13.90
CA ARG A 435 20.57 -4.92 -14.55
C ARG A 435 22.07 -4.68 -14.57
N ARG A 436 22.49 -3.44 -14.78
CA ARG A 436 23.92 -3.11 -15.01
C ARG A 436 24.32 -1.85 -14.24
N VAL A 437 25.59 -1.76 -13.94
CA VAL A 437 26.18 -0.60 -13.25
C VAL A 437 25.97 0.70 -14.01
N GLN A 438 26.11 0.66 -15.35
CA GLN A 438 25.88 1.83 -16.22
C GLN A 438 24.41 2.27 -16.21
N GLU A 439 23.49 1.32 -16.10
CA GLU A 439 22.06 1.60 -15.97
C GLU A 439 21.76 2.32 -14.64
N ALA A 440 22.39 1.87 -13.54
CA ALA A 440 22.31 2.57 -12.25
C ALA A 440 22.81 4.02 -12.36
N ASP A 441 23.98 4.24 -13.01
CA ASP A 441 24.52 5.57 -13.22
C ASP A 441 23.56 6.47 -14.02
N ALA A 442 22.96 5.94 -15.10
CA ALA A 442 22.01 6.68 -15.94
C ALA A 442 20.73 7.06 -15.17
N VAL A 443 20.17 6.14 -14.38
CA VAL A 443 18.95 6.41 -13.60
C VAL A 443 19.22 7.40 -12.48
N LEU A 444 20.32 7.27 -11.74
CA LEU A 444 20.68 8.22 -10.69
C LEU A 444 20.92 9.62 -11.25
N ALA A 445 21.50 9.74 -12.45
CA ALA A 445 21.65 11.02 -13.15
C ALA A 445 20.29 11.61 -13.52
N LYS A 446 19.34 10.79 -14.01
CA LYS A 446 17.98 11.24 -14.31
C LYS A 446 17.21 11.67 -13.06
N MET A 447 17.33 10.95 -11.97
CA MET A 447 16.74 11.36 -10.68
C MET A 447 17.27 12.72 -10.24
N ALA A 448 18.59 12.93 -10.33
CA ALA A 448 19.22 14.21 -10.01
C ALA A 448 18.74 15.35 -10.92
N GLU A 449 18.58 15.09 -12.23
CA GLU A 449 18.00 16.04 -13.20
C GLU A 449 16.56 16.43 -12.79
N PHE A 450 15.78 15.50 -12.26
CA PHE A 450 14.41 15.72 -11.81
C PHE A 450 14.29 16.20 -10.36
N GLY A 451 15.42 16.53 -9.72
CA GLY A 451 15.50 17.15 -8.40
C GLY A 451 15.56 16.17 -7.22
N LEU A 452 15.91 14.90 -7.47
CA LEU A 452 16.14 13.87 -6.45
C LEU A 452 17.59 13.37 -6.53
N LYS A 453 18.51 14.10 -5.90
CA LYS A 453 19.92 13.74 -5.89
C LYS A 453 20.28 12.97 -4.62
N ARG A 454 20.85 11.78 -4.79
CA ARG A 454 21.32 10.95 -3.68
C ARG A 454 22.27 11.75 -2.77
N GLY A 455 22.05 11.65 -1.45
CA GLY A 455 22.82 12.34 -0.41
C GLY A 455 22.37 13.78 -0.16
N GLU A 456 21.65 14.42 -1.09
CA GLU A 456 21.13 15.78 -0.90
C GLU A 456 19.91 15.75 0.03
N ASN A 457 19.86 16.64 1.01
CA ASN A 457 18.83 16.67 2.06
C ASN A 457 18.61 15.31 2.74
N GLY A 458 19.65 14.50 2.89
CA GLY A 458 19.59 13.17 3.51
C GLY A 458 18.88 12.10 2.67
N LEU A 459 18.68 12.32 1.37
CA LEU A 459 18.06 11.33 0.49
C LEU A 459 18.97 10.11 0.36
N GLN A 460 18.48 8.96 0.83
CA GLN A 460 19.08 7.65 0.56
C GLN A 460 18.40 6.99 -0.65
N VAL A 461 19.20 6.26 -1.42
CA VAL A 461 18.73 5.48 -2.56
C VAL A 461 19.25 4.07 -2.43
N TYR A 462 18.32 3.10 -2.37
CA TYR A 462 18.59 1.68 -2.36
C TYR A 462 18.44 1.08 -3.76
N ALA A 463 19.08 -0.06 -4.01
CA ALA A 463 18.73 -0.91 -5.13
C ALA A 463 18.00 -2.17 -4.63
N MET A 464 17.01 -2.64 -5.39
CA MET A 464 16.48 -3.98 -5.19
C MET A 464 17.48 -4.98 -5.76
N CYS A 465 18.03 -5.80 -4.87
CA CYS A 465 18.97 -6.86 -5.25
C CYS A 465 18.16 -8.09 -5.64
N GLU A 466 17.84 -8.21 -6.92
CA GLU A 466 16.92 -9.24 -7.43
C GLU A 466 17.39 -9.85 -8.75
N ILE A 467 18.54 -9.42 -9.22
CA ILE A 467 19.20 -9.95 -10.43
C ILE A 467 20.56 -10.50 -10.02
N PRO A 468 20.96 -11.72 -10.43
CA PRO A 468 22.24 -12.32 -10.08
C PRO A 468 23.44 -11.38 -10.31
N ASN A 469 23.40 -10.53 -11.35
CA ASN A 469 24.44 -9.55 -11.61
C ASN A 469 24.62 -8.51 -10.48
N ASN A 470 23.57 -8.23 -9.71
CA ASN A 470 23.67 -7.33 -8.55
C ASN A 470 24.58 -7.94 -7.47
N VAL A 471 24.50 -9.26 -7.28
CA VAL A 471 25.31 -10.01 -6.32
C VAL A 471 26.74 -10.17 -6.82
N ILE A 472 26.92 -10.54 -8.09
CA ILE A 472 28.24 -10.75 -8.71
C ILE A 472 29.08 -9.44 -8.70
N LEU A 473 28.44 -8.30 -8.99
CA LEU A 473 29.10 -7.00 -9.05
C LEU A 473 28.78 -6.09 -7.84
N ILE A 474 28.48 -6.70 -6.68
CA ILE A 474 27.97 -5.97 -5.52
C ILE A 474 28.88 -4.81 -5.07
N ASP A 475 30.20 -4.99 -5.13
CA ASP A 475 31.15 -3.94 -4.75
C ASP A 475 31.11 -2.71 -5.69
N GLN A 476 30.67 -2.92 -6.93
CA GLN A 476 30.49 -1.80 -7.87
C GLN A 476 29.14 -1.12 -7.67
N PHE A 477 28.08 -1.89 -7.46
CA PHE A 477 26.75 -1.35 -7.14
C PHE A 477 26.75 -0.60 -5.80
N ALA A 478 27.44 -1.13 -4.77
CA ALA A 478 27.53 -0.54 -3.43
C ALA A 478 28.08 0.90 -3.42
N LYS A 479 28.89 1.28 -4.40
CA LYS A 479 29.38 2.68 -4.55
C LYS A 479 28.26 3.66 -4.95
N ARG A 480 27.15 3.15 -5.48
CA ARG A 480 26.04 3.92 -6.06
C ARG A 480 24.82 3.97 -5.18
N PHE A 481 24.70 3.04 -4.25
CA PHE A 481 23.54 2.87 -3.40
C PHE A 481 23.90 2.90 -1.91
N ASP A 482 22.95 3.31 -1.08
CA ASP A 482 23.10 3.38 0.37
C ASP A 482 22.69 2.06 1.06
N GLY A 483 22.08 1.17 0.33
CA GLY A 483 21.65 -0.15 0.78
C GLY A 483 21.09 -1.01 -0.34
N PHE A 484 20.94 -2.27 -0.01
CA PHE A 484 20.25 -3.25 -0.86
C PHE A 484 19.07 -3.84 -0.11
N SER A 485 17.94 -3.96 -0.82
CA SER A 485 16.81 -4.77 -0.40
C SER A 485 16.69 -5.95 -1.34
N ILE A 486 16.85 -7.15 -0.82
CA ILE A 486 16.85 -8.37 -1.62
C ILE A 486 15.40 -8.69 -2.01
N GLY A 487 15.11 -8.68 -3.31
CA GLY A 487 13.85 -9.14 -3.90
C GLY A 487 13.92 -10.64 -4.17
N SER A 488 13.64 -11.46 -3.15
CA SER A 488 13.85 -12.90 -3.23
C SER A 488 13.04 -13.56 -4.35
N ASN A 489 11.87 -13.05 -4.67
CA ASN A 489 11.02 -13.61 -5.72
C ASN A 489 11.70 -13.58 -7.10
N ASP A 490 12.13 -12.41 -7.56
CA ASP A 490 12.79 -12.26 -8.86
C ASP A 490 14.21 -12.84 -8.81
N LEU A 491 14.91 -12.73 -7.68
CA LEU A 491 16.23 -13.35 -7.52
C LEU A 491 16.16 -14.88 -7.66
N THR A 492 15.16 -15.52 -7.07
CA THR A 492 14.91 -16.95 -7.21
C THR A 492 14.63 -17.32 -8.66
N GLN A 493 13.69 -16.64 -9.30
CA GLN A 493 13.33 -16.84 -10.69
C GLN A 493 14.54 -16.76 -11.62
N LEU A 494 15.38 -15.75 -11.44
CA LEU A 494 16.53 -15.51 -12.31
C LEU A 494 17.73 -16.39 -11.96
N THR A 495 17.88 -16.81 -10.71
CA THR A 495 18.93 -17.75 -10.29
C THR A 495 18.66 -19.15 -10.83
N LEU A 496 17.41 -19.63 -10.71
CA LEU A 496 17.02 -20.96 -11.16
C LEU A 496 16.63 -20.99 -12.64
N GLY A 497 16.41 -19.83 -13.28
CA GLY A 497 15.95 -19.74 -14.66
C GLY A 497 14.52 -20.26 -14.86
N VAL A 498 13.66 -20.07 -13.87
CA VAL A 498 12.28 -20.56 -13.82
C VAL A 498 11.31 -19.39 -13.85
N ASP A 499 10.32 -19.46 -14.71
CA ASP A 499 9.19 -18.52 -14.67
C ASP A 499 8.19 -18.97 -13.58
N ARG A 500 8.09 -18.19 -12.49
CA ARG A 500 7.21 -18.48 -11.36
C ARG A 500 5.72 -18.45 -11.73
N ASP A 501 5.36 -17.74 -12.79
CA ASP A 501 3.99 -17.59 -13.27
C ASP A 501 3.60 -18.73 -14.23
N SER A 502 4.56 -19.56 -14.66
CA SER A 502 4.34 -20.71 -15.53
C SER A 502 3.90 -21.94 -14.73
N GLU A 503 2.65 -22.36 -14.90
CA GLU A 503 2.10 -23.55 -14.22
C GLU A 503 2.88 -24.85 -14.50
N ILE A 504 3.55 -24.92 -15.64
CA ILE A 504 4.26 -26.14 -16.07
C ILE A 504 5.56 -26.32 -15.32
N VAL A 505 6.29 -25.23 -15.02
CA VAL A 505 7.62 -25.29 -14.39
C VAL A 505 7.66 -24.67 -12.98
N ALA A 506 6.52 -24.20 -12.45
CA ALA A 506 6.44 -23.60 -11.12
C ALA A 506 6.88 -24.56 -9.99
N PHE A 507 6.92 -25.87 -10.23
CA PHE A 507 7.41 -26.84 -9.27
C PHE A 507 8.93 -26.73 -9.01
N ASP A 508 9.70 -26.17 -9.95
CA ASP A 508 11.13 -25.90 -9.81
C ASP A 508 11.40 -24.55 -9.10
N TYR A 509 10.36 -23.75 -8.83
CA TYR A 509 10.50 -22.49 -8.12
C TYR A 509 10.46 -22.73 -6.61
N ASP A 510 11.61 -22.58 -5.94
CA ASP A 510 11.71 -22.65 -4.48
C ASP A 510 12.71 -21.60 -3.96
N GLU A 511 12.24 -20.63 -3.18
CA GLU A 511 13.08 -19.60 -2.56
C GLU A 511 14.07 -20.18 -1.53
N ARG A 512 13.86 -21.44 -1.10
CA ARG A 512 14.71 -22.17 -0.15
C ARG A 512 15.83 -22.96 -0.82
N ASP A 513 15.91 -22.97 -2.15
CA ASP A 513 16.98 -23.63 -2.89
C ASP A 513 18.37 -23.16 -2.42
N ASP A 514 19.33 -24.09 -2.34
CA ASP A 514 20.68 -23.80 -1.85
C ASP A 514 21.40 -22.75 -2.71
N GLY A 515 21.17 -22.72 -4.02
CA GLY A 515 21.74 -21.72 -4.92
C GLY A 515 21.16 -20.33 -4.66
N VAL A 516 19.86 -20.25 -4.33
CA VAL A 516 19.19 -18.99 -3.96
C VAL A 516 19.68 -18.48 -2.60
N LYS A 517 19.76 -19.36 -1.59
CA LYS A 517 20.33 -19.04 -0.29
C LYS A 517 21.77 -18.55 -0.40
N GLU A 518 22.58 -19.18 -1.26
CA GLU A 518 23.95 -18.75 -1.52
C GLU A 518 24.01 -17.34 -2.13
N MET A 519 23.14 -17.03 -3.09
CA MET A 519 23.05 -15.68 -3.65
C MET A 519 22.65 -14.64 -2.58
N ILE A 520 21.70 -14.97 -1.72
CA ILE A 520 21.29 -14.10 -0.60
C ILE A 520 22.45 -13.90 0.38
N ARG A 521 23.16 -14.96 0.74
CA ARG A 521 24.33 -14.89 1.63
C ARG A 521 25.43 -13.99 1.07
N LEU A 522 25.79 -14.17 -0.19
CA LEU A 522 26.79 -13.35 -0.89
C LEU A 522 26.37 -11.88 -0.95
N ALA A 523 25.07 -11.59 -1.13
CA ALA A 523 24.55 -10.22 -1.12
C ALA A 523 24.72 -9.59 0.27
N VAL A 524 24.34 -10.27 1.35
CA VAL A 524 24.48 -9.78 2.73
C VAL A 524 25.95 -9.56 3.10
N GLU A 525 26.84 -10.50 2.76
CA GLU A 525 28.27 -10.36 2.97
C GLU A 525 28.86 -9.19 2.20
N GLY A 526 28.41 -9.00 0.94
CA GLY A 526 28.82 -7.88 0.11
C GLY A 526 28.39 -6.52 0.69
N CYS A 527 27.17 -6.42 1.20
CA CYS A 527 26.68 -5.24 1.91
C CYS A 527 27.54 -4.93 3.13
N ARG A 528 27.79 -5.95 3.98
CA ARG A 528 28.62 -5.82 5.18
C ARG A 528 30.03 -5.37 4.84
N ARG A 529 30.67 -5.96 3.83
CA ARG A 529 32.01 -5.61 3.36
C ARG A 529 32.10 -4.15 2.88
N ASN A 530 31.03 -3.62 2.31
CA ASN A 530 30.96 -2.25 1.81
C ASN A 530 30.37 -1.26 2.82
N GLY A 531 29.96 -1.71 4.02
CA GLY A 531 29.39 -0.84 5.04
C GLY A 531 28.04 -0.22 4.68
N ILE A 532 27.24 -0.91 3.85
CA ILE A 532 25.91 -0.47 3.43
C ILE A 532 24.84 -1.41 3.98
N HIS A 533 23.61 -0.92 4.07
CA HIS A 533 22.47 -1.66 4.61
C HIS A 533 22.11 -2.89 3.77
N SER A 534 21.78 -3.99 4.43
CA SER A 534 21.24 -5.21 3.86
C SER A 534 19.84 -5.50 4.37
N GLY A 535 18.86 -5.59 3.48
CA GLY A 535 17.49 -5.96 3.80
C GLY A 535 16.97 -7.03 2.86
N LEU A 536 15.89 -7.70 3.24
CA LEU A 536 15.12 -8.58 2.35
C LEU A 536 13.65 -8.13 2.38
N CYS A 537 13.06 -7.93 1.22
CA CYS A 537 11.68 -7.49 1.07
C CYS A 537 10.78 -8.48 0.31
N GLY A 538 11.33 -9.62 -0.09
CA GLY A 538 10.55 -10.73 -0.62
C GLY A 538 9.67 -11.39 0.45
N GLN A 539 8.85 -12.35 0.04
CA GLN A 539 7.88 -12.99 0.93
C GLN A 539 8.46 -14.19 1.70
N ALA A 540 9.65 -14.65 1.33
CA ALA A 540 10.26 -15.86 1.89
C ALA A 540 10.23 -15.95 3.43
N PRO A 541 10.62 -14.92 4.21
CA PRO A 541 10.58 -15.02 5.67
C PRO A 541 9.17 -14.98 6.28
N SER A 542 8.16 -14.51 5.52
CA SER A 542 6.75 -14.58 5.91
C SER A 542 6.14 -15.95 5.63
N ASP A 543 6.61 -16.61 4.57
CA ASP A 543 6.04 -17.87 4.08
C ASP A 543 6.75 -19.09 4.65
N TYR A 544 8.04 -18.96 5.02
CA TYR A 544 8.91 -20.05 5.47
C TYR A 544 9.70 -19.64 6.73
N PRO A 545 9.36 -20.16 7.91
CA PRO A 545 10.09 -19.86 9.16
C PRO A 545 11.59 -20.13 9.09
N GLU A 546 11.99 -21.19 8.36
CA GLU A 546 13.38 -21.55 8.15
C GLU A 546 14.16 -20.50 7.33
N MET A 547 13.47 -19.68 6.52
CA MET A 547 14.12 -18.58 5.84
C MET A 547 14.40 -17.42 6.78
N ALA A 548 13.51 -17.14 7.73
CA ALA A 548 13.79 -16.16 8.78
C ALA A 548 14.98 -16.58 9.64
N GLU A 549 15.08 -17.87 10.01
CA GLU A 549 16.24 -18.44 10.71
C GLU A 549 17.53 -18.23 9.92
N PHE A 550 17.56 -18.66 8.66
CA PHE A 550 18.71 -18.48 7.77
C PHE A 550 19.14 -17.01 7.66
N LEU A 551 18.21 -16.06 7.50
CA LEU A 551 18.52 -14.64 7.40
C LEU A 551 19.14 -14.08 8.69
N VAL A 552 18.64 -14.50 9.85
CA VAL A 552 19.22 -14.12 11.16
C VAL A 552 20.63 -14.69 11.28
N GLU A 553 20.85 -15.96 10.92
CA GLU A 553 22.15 -16.63 11.02
C GLU A 553 23.23 -15.93 10.18
N ILE A 554 22.91 -15.57 8.93
CA ILE A 554 23.85 -14.85 8.05
C ILE A 554 24.03 -13.38 8.45
N GLY A 555 23.21 -12.88 9.39
CA GLY A 555 23.31 -11.54 9.97
C GLY A 555 22.85 -10.44 9.02
N ILE A 556 21.69 -10.59 8.41
CA ILE A 556 21.02 -9.54 7.67
C ILE A 556 20.61 -8.39 8.63
N ASP A 557 20.61 -7.14 8.15
CA ASP A 557 20.24 -6.00 9.01
C ASP A 557 18.73 -5.93 9.23
N THR A 558 17.93 -6.15 8.18
CA THR A 558 16.46 -6.11 8.27
C THR A 558 15.80 -7.18 7.41
N MET A 559 14.63 -7.64 7.84
CA MET A 559 13.71 -8.42 7.02
C MET A 559 12.33 -7.78 7.01
N SER A 560 11.70 -7.72 5.84
CA SER A 560 10.35 -7.19 5.69
C SER A 560 9.34 -8.30 5.67
N LEU A 561 8.29 -8.13 6.45
CA LEU A 561 7.23 -9.12 6.64
C LEU A 561 5.88 -8.57 6.17
N ASN A 562 5.00 -9.47 5.79
CA ASN A 562 3.60 -9.12 5.60
C ASN A 562 2.96 -8.81 6.96
N PRO A 563 2.02 -7.86 7.05
CA PRO A 563 1.44 -7.43 8.33
C PRO A 563 0.88 -8.57 9.20
N ASP A 564 0.31 -9.59 8.58
CA ASP A 564 -0.29 -10.76 9.24
C ASP A 564 0.74 -11.68 9.91
N THR A 565 1.98 -11.72 9.42
CA THR A 565 3.03 -12.60 9.95
C THR A 565 3.99 -11.92 10.94
N VAL A 566 3.90 -10.59 11.08
CA VAL A 566 4.86 -9.80 11.88
C VAL A 566 5.05 -10.35 13.29
N ILE A 567 3.99 -10.69 14.00
CA ILE A 567 4.07 -11.09 15.39
C ILE A 567 4.66 -12.48 15.55
N ALA A 568 4.16 -13.45 14.77
CA ALA A 568 4.65 -14.82 14.81
C ALA A 568 6.14 -14.87 14.45
N THR A 569 6.51 -14.21 13.34
CA THR A 569 7.90 -14.17 12.89
C THR A 569 8.80 -13.39 13.86
N THR A 570 8.33 -12.29 14.47
CA THR A 570 9.11 -11.56 15.49
C THR A 570 9.44 -12.44 16.69
N ARG A 571 8.47 -13.21 17.19
CA ARG A 571 8.71 -14.17 18.31
C ARG A 571 9.71 -15.25 17.91
N HIS A 572 9.55 -15.80 16.71
CA HIS A 572 10.47 -16.81 16.18
C HIS A 572 11.90 -16.26 16.03
N VAL A 573 12.07 -15.06 15.50
CA VAL A 573 13.37 -14.37 15.40
C VAL A 573 14.00 -14.16 16.77
N LEU A 574 13.22 -13.78 17.79
CA LEU A 574 13.72 -13.64 19.17
C LEU A 574 14.24 -14.96 19.74
N GLU A 575 13.56 -16.08 19.48
CA GLU A 575 14.00 -17.43 19.89
C GLU A 575 15.31 -17.81 19.21
N ILE A 576 15.44 -17.57 17.91
CA ILE A 576 16.66 -17.83 17.14
C ILE A 576 17.81 -16.97 17.68
N GLU A 577 17.58 -15.66 17.86
CA GLU A 577 18.61 -14.75 18.39
C GLU A 577 19.07 -15.14 19.80
N ALA A 578 18.14 -15.58 20.65
CA ALA A 578 18.48 -16.09 21.97
C ALA A 578 19.36 -17.35 21.91
N SER A 579 19.09 -18.27 20.98
CA SER A 579 19.93 -19.46 20.77
C SER A 579 21.33 -19.10 20.28
N LEU A 580 21.47 -18.01 19.53
CA LEU A 580 22.75 -17.45 19.06
C LEU A 580 23.43 -16.53 20.11
N GLY A 581 22.87 -16.40 21.32
CA GLY A 581 23.39 -15.53 22.37
C GLY A 581 23.23 -14.04 22.12
N ARG A 582 22.37 -13.64 21.14
CA ARG A 582 22.05 -12.23 20.87
C ARG A 582 20.97 -11.75 21.85
N LYS A 583 21.07 -10.50 22.27
CA LYS A 583 20.08 -9.89 23.17
C LYS A 583 19.12 -9.01 22.36
N PRO A 584 17.84 -8.99 22.75
CA PRO A 584 16.90 -8.01 22.20
C PRO A 584 17.43 -6.58 22.35
N ARG A 585 17.07 -5.71 21.41
CA ARG A 585 17.35 -4.27 21.54
C ARG A 585 16.57 -3.71 22.73
N ALA A 586 17.18 -2.82 23.50
CA ALA A 586 16.47 -2.09 24.53
C ALA A 586 15.27 -1.38 23.86
N GLY A 587 14.07 -1.58 24.41
CA GLY A 587 12.85 -1.00 23.84
C GLY A 587 12.98 0.51 23.78
N GLY A 588 13.06 1.06 22.57
CA GLY A 588 12.82 2.48 22.36
C GLY A 588 11.32 2.68 22.61
N GLY A 589 10.99 3.41 23.67
CA GLY A 589 9.63 3.87 23.90
C GLY A 589 9.14 4.62 22.67
N ALA A 590 7.88 4.38 22.29
CA ALA A 590 7.16 5.01 21.20
C ALA A 590 7.12 6.53 21.34
#